data_e8c62ffc491c61626b1c2ff9d750221d
#
_entry.id   e8c62ffc491c61626b1c2ff9d750221d
#
_cell.length_a   1.000
_cell.length_b   1.000
_cell.length_c   1.000
_cell.angle_alpha   90.00
_cell.angle_beta   90.00
_cell.angle_gamma   90.00
#
_symmetry.space_group_name_H-M   'P 1'
#
loop_
_entity.id
_entity.type
_entity.pdbx_description
1 polymer ?
#
loop_
_entity_poly.entity_id
_entity_poly.type
_entity_poly.pdbx_seq_one_letter_code
_entity_poly.pdbx_strand_id
1 'polypeptide(L)'
;FKGAEKATITDFEGKTFLVKNILGADELYDAVKFQVEVPKKAVFLPIAAEPVANGTNAYLLLYSTGKNATFKSGAITEVSKLKDPYKYYKMAVALEENELNAPLLTPEGEVFGLAQADAGGKKDICYGLSAGYAGSLSIGSADYLSSAYRNINIPKGWPKELDQATVALYLISGTQDAKARLETVNDFITTFPDAPDGYLNRSDLYAYNRAELANSMAEQATYLQKALDDIKTASKCSDKKGDFWYNQAKLI
;
A
#
# COMPACT_ATOMS: atom_id res chain seq x y z
N PHE A 1 11.30 5.37 3.73
CA PHE A 1 10.07 6.03 3.24
C PHE A 1 9.63 7.21 4.12
N LYS A 2 10.16 7.34 5.35
CA LYS A 2 9.85 8.49 6.22
C LYS A 2 10.25 9.81 5.55
N GLY A 3 9.30 10.74 5.41
CA GLY A 3 9.48 12.02 4.71
C GLY A 3 9.50 11.93 3.18
N ALA A 4 9.37 10.73 2.60
CA ALA A 4 9.42 10.56 1.16
C ALA A 4 8.13 11.05 0.49
N GLU A 5 8.26 11.91 -0.52
CA GLU A 5 7.17 12.37 -1.40
C GLU A 5 7.07 11.50 -2.66
N LYS A 6 8.16 10.85 -3.01
CA LYS A 6 8.28 9.99 -4.18
C LYS A 6 9.28 8.88 -3.92
N ALA A 7 9.00 7.69 -4.41
CA ALA A 7 9.92 6.57 -4.43
C ALA A 7 9.88 5.86 -5.78
N THR A 8 10.99 5.25 -6.15
CA THR A 8 11.10 4.46 -7.38
C THR A 8 11.78 3.14 -7.07
N ILE A 9 11.48 2.12 -7.86
CA ILE A 9 12.25 0.88 -7.91
C ILE A 9 12.94 0.77 -9.27
N THR A 10 14.09 0.15 -9.30
CA THR A 10 14.83 -0.15 -10.54
C THR A 10 14.95 -1.66 -10.67
N ASP A 11 14.54 -2.20 -11.82
CA ASP A 11 14.63 -3.64 -12.09
C ASP A 11 16.06 -4.04 -12.53
N PHE A 12 16.26 -5.35 -12.76
CA PHE A 12 17.55 -5.89 -13.19
C PHE A 12 17.97 -5.44 -14.62
N GLU A 13 17.04 -4.93 -15.42
CA GLU A 13 17.31 -4.33 -16.73
C GLU A 13 17.67 -2.84 -16.63
N GLY A 14 17.65 -2.27 -15.42
CA GLY A 14 17.90 -0.84 -15.18
C GLY A 14 16.70 0.05 -15.42
N LYS A 15 15.51 -0.50 -15.66
CA LYS A 15 14.28 0.28 -15.81
C LYS A 15 13.75 0.73 -14.46
N THR A 16 13.32 1.98 -14.40
CA THR A 16 12.80 2.59 -13.17
C THR A 16 11.28 2.70 -13.23
N PHE A 17 10.62 2.30 -12.15
CA PHE A 17 9.18 2.34 -11.97
C PHE A 17 8.82 3.18 -10.75
N LEU A 18 7.77 3.99 -10.88
CA LEU A 18 7.28 4.82 -9.78
C LEU A 18 6.49 3.96 -8.78
N VAL A 19 6.73 4.16 -7.49
CA VAL A 19 5.86 3.68 -6.42
C VAL A 19 4.58 4.50 -6.47
N LYS A 20 3.45 3.84 -6.72
CA LYS A 20 2.14 4.48 -6.86
C LYS A 20 1.49 4.72 -5.50
N ASN A 21 1.34 3.65 -4.71
CA ASN A 21 0.64 3.68 -3.44
C ASN A 21 1.37 2.87 -2.37
N ILE A 22 1.30 3.32 -1.13
CA ILE A 22 1.65 2.52 0.05
C ILE A 22 0.45 1.64 0.40
N LEU A 23 0.68 0.34 0.51
CA LEU A 23 -0.34 -0.68 0.80
C LEU A 23 -0.29 -1.19 2.23
N GLY A 24 0.78 -0.92 2.95
CA GLY A 24 0.99 -1.32 4.32
C GLY A 24 2.34 -0.86 4.84
N ALA A 25 2.45 -0.54 6.12
CA ALA A 25 3.70 -0.17 6.77
C ALA A 25 3.72 -0.66 8.23
N ASP A 26 4.90 -1.05 8.70
CA ASP A 26 5.15 -1.35 10.09
C ASP A 26 6.45 -0.65 10.52
N GLU A 27 6.32 0.35 11.41
CA GLU A 27 7.44 1.17 11.87
C GLU A 27 8.37 0.39 12.82
N LEU A 28 7.82 -0.59 13.58
CA LEU A 28 8.60 -1.39 14.51
C LEU A 28 9.58 -2.32 13.78
N TYR A 29 9.11 -2.91 12.69
CA TYR A 29 9.92 -3.85 11.90
C TYR A 29 10.51 -3.22 10.62
N ASP A 30 10.42 -1.89 10.48
CA ASP A 30 10.94 -1.11 9.34
C ASP A 30 10.57 -1.74 7.98
N ALA A 31 9.29 -2.06 7.82
CA ALA A 31 8.77 -2.71 6.63
C ALA A 31 7.67 -1.88 5.96
N VAL A 32 7.75 -1.78 4.65
CA VAL A 32 6.75 -1.08 3.82
C VAL A 32 6.37 -1.96 2.64
N LYS A 33 5.07 -2.12 2.44
CA LYS A 33 4.48 -2.74 1.26
C LYS A 33 3.90 -1.65 0.36
N PHE A 34 4.23 -1.68 -0.91
CA PHE A 34 3.82 -0.67 -1.87
C PHE A 34 3.44 -1.27 -3.22
N GLN A 35 2.75 -0.48 -4.01
CA GLN A 35 2.34 -0.81 -5.38
C GLN A 35 3.19 -0.05 -6.39
N VAL A 36 3.57 -0.73 -7.46
CA VAL A 36 4.20 -0.14 -8.65
C VAL A 36 3.44 -0.56 -9.90
N GLU A 37 3.43 0.31 -10.90
CA GLU A 37 2.94 -0.04 -12.23
C GLU A 37 4.09 -0.64 -13.03
N VAL A 38 3.98 -1.93 -13.33
CA VAL A 38 4.95 -2.66 -14.15
C VAL A 38 4.32 -3.13 -15.46
N PRO A 39 5.10 -3.34 -16.53
CA PRO A 39 4.59 -3.94 -17.76
C PRO A 39 3.96 -5.31 -17.50
N LYS A 40 3.08 -5.76 -18.41
CA LYS A 40 2.24 -6.97 -18.28
C LYS A 40 2.93 -8.30 -17.89
N LYS A 41 4.27 -8.34 -17.87
CA LYS A 41 5.07 -9.51 -17.45
C LYS A 41 6.14 -9.06 -16.46
N ALA A 42 5.74 -8.83 -15.22
CA ALA A 42 6.71 -8.71 -14.13
C ALA A 42 7.23 -10.12 -13.77
N VAL A 43 8.55 -10.25 -13.69
CA VAL A 43 9.16 -11.42 -13.08
C VAL A 43 9.23 -11.19 -11.59
N PHE A 44 8.81 -12.16 -10.80
CA PHE A 44 8.85 -12.08 -9.34
C PHE A 44 9.41 -13.37 -8.75
N LEU A 45 9.97 -13.27 -7.56
CA LEU A 45 10.40 -14.42 -6.78
C LEU A 45 9.21 -14.93 -5.95
N PRO A 46 8.96 -16.26 -5.93
CA PRO A 46 7.90 -16.82 -5.09
C PRO A 46 8.25 -16.62 -3.60
N ILE A 47 7.23 -16.40 -2.78
CA ILE A 47 7.39 -16.35 -1.32
C ILE A 47 7.25 -17.76 -0.79
N ALA A 48 8.19 -18.18 0.08
CA ALA A 48 8.13 -19.48 0.75
C ALA A 48 6.84 -19.62 1.56
N ALA A 49 6.11 -20.71 1.32
CA ALA A 49 4.85 -20.99 2.01
C ALA A 49 5.06 -21.40 3.47
N GLU A 50 6.16 -22.10 3.75
CA GLU A 50 6.48 -22.63 5.07
C GLU A 50 7.71 -21.95 5.68
N PRO A 51 7.76 -21.82 7.01
CA PRO A 51 8.94 -21.31 7.69
C PRO A 51 10.17 -22.19 7.48
N VAL A 52 11.33 -21.58 7.27
CA VAL A 52 12.60 -22.28 7.12
C VAL A 52 13.14 -22.70 8.50
N ALA A 53 13.69 -23.90 8.58
CA ALA A 53 14.19 -24.46 9.84
C ALA A 53 15.57 -23.90 10.22
N ASN A 54 15.87 -23.93 11.52
CA ASN A 54 17.22 -23.68 12.02
C ASN A 54 18.22 -24.70 11.45
N GLY A 55 19.44 -24.27 11.13
CA GLY A 55 20.48 -25.08 10.50
C GLY A 55 20.39 -25.16 8.97
N THR A 56 19.33 -24.69 8.36
CA THR A 56 19.21 -24.64 6.89
C THR A 56 20.23 -23.65 6.32
N ASN A 57 20.96 -24.07 5.28
CA ASN A 57 21.79 -23.14 4.51
C ASN A 57 20.89 -22.32 3.57
N ALA A 58 21.01 -21.01 3.61
CA ALA A 58 20.18 -20.08 2.89
C ALA A 58 21.04 -19.03 2.16
N TYR A 59 20.42 -18.24 1.30
CA TYR A 59 21.11 -17.34 0.39
C TYR A 59 20.58 -15.91 0.53
N LEU A 60 21.48 -14.94 0.60
CA LEU A 60 21.19 -13.52 0.47
C LEU A 60 21.40 -13.13 -1.00
N LEU A 61 20.33 -12.83 -1.72
CA LEU A 61 20.39 -12.41 -3.11
C LEU A 61 20.72 -10.91 -3.19
N LEU A 62 21.83 -10.59 -3.84
CA LEU A 62 22.27 -9.20 -3.97
C LEU A 62 21.61 -8.55 -5.19
N TYR A 63 21.30 -7.26 -5.05
CA TYR A 63 20.86 -6.48 -6.20
C TYR A 63 22.00 -6.34 -7.22
N SER A 64 21.71 -6.65 -8.46
CA SER A 64 22.62 -6.43 -9.58
C SER A 64 21.85 -6.07 -10.84
N THR A 65 22.41 -5.19 -11.66
CA THR A 65 21.95 -4.96 -13.02
C THR A 65 22.69 -5.93 -13.95
N GLY A 66 21.94 -6.76 -14.65
CA GLY A 66 22.49 -7.73 -15.62
C GLY A 66 22.01 -9.16 -15.40
N LYS A 67 22.54 -10.07 -16.22
CA LYS A 67 22.05 -11.46 -16.29
C LYS A 67 22.55 -12.38 -15.19
N ASN A 68 23.59 -12.01 -14.47
CA ASN A 68 24.22 -12.87 -13.46
C ASN A 68 23.78 -12.39 -12.07
N ALA A 69 23.00 -13.24 -11.39
CA ALA A 69 22.68 -13.03 -9.98
C ALA A 69 23.93 -13.28 -9.12
N THR A 70 24.17 -12.40 -8.16
CA THR A 70 25.20 -12.59 -7.13
C THR A 70 24.53 -12.83 -5.78
N PHE A 71 25.11 -13.70 -4.97
CA PHE A 71 24.55 -14.04 -3.67
C PHE A 71 25.64 -14.38 -2.66
N LYS A 72 25.32 -14.19 -1.38
CA LYS A 72 26.08 -14.71 -0.24
C LYS A 72 25.30 -15.88 0.34
N SER A 73 25.97 -16.81 1.02
CA SER A 73 25.30 -17.95 1.66
C SER A 73 25.76 -18.13 3.10
N GLY A 74 24.88 -18.67 3.93
CA GLY A 74 25.17 -19.00 5.31
C GLY A 74 24.01 -19.74 5.97
N ALA A 75 24.28 -20.32 7.14
CA ALA A 75 23.27 -21.06 7.86
C ALA A 75 22.33 -20.15 8.65
N ILE A 76 21.07 -20.53 8.74
CA ILE A 76 20.13 -20.00 9.71
C ILE A 76 20.55 -20.52 11.08
N THR A 77 20.91 -19.63 12.00
CA THR A 77 21.41 -19.96 13.33
C THR A 77 20.36 -19.88 14.43
N GLU A 78 19.27 -19.15 14.15
CA GLU A 78 18.16 -19.01 15.09
C GLU A 78 16.86 -18.71 14.33
N VAL A 79 15.75 -19.29 14.82
CA VAL A 79 14.39 -19.00 14.33
C VAL A 79 13.54 -18.63 15.54
N SER A 80 13.08 -17.39 15.59
CA SER A 80 12.25 -16.87 16.67
C SER A 80 10.85 -16.52 16.19
N LYS A 81 9.93 -16.32 17.13
CA LYS A 81 8.55 -15.85 16.82
C LYS A 81 8.59 -14.36 16.49
N LEU A 82 7.84 -13.98 15.44
CA LEU A 82 7.56 -12.59 15.10
C LEU A 82 6.13 -12.21 15.53
N LYS A 83 5.16 -12.56 14.71
CA LYS A 83 3.70 -12.54 14.96
C LYS A 83 3.15 -13.82 14.32
N ASP A 84 2.39 -14.62 15.06
CA ASP A 84 1.89 -15.90 14.52
C ASP A 84 1.13 -15.67 13.20
N PRO A 85 1.41 -16.45 12.14
CA PRO A 85 2.30 -17.63 12.10
C PRO A 85 3.77 -17.30 11.72
N TYR A 86 4.13 -16.04 11.56
CA TYR A 86 5.40 -15.58 10.99
C TYR A 86 6.60 -15.72 11.92
N LYS A 87 7.79 -15.80 11.32
CA LYS A 87 9.06 -15.99 12.01
C LYS A 87 10.02 -14.84 11.76
N TYR A 88 10.97 -14.71 12.66
CA TYR A 88 12.13 -13.85 12.54
C TYR A 88 13.38 -14.71 12.60
N TYR A 89 14.28 -14.50 11.66
CA TYR A 89 15.42 -15.36 11.43
C TYR A 89 16.71 -14.65 11.81
N LYS A 90 17.71 -15.41 12.26
CA LYS A 90 19.09 -14.96 12.37
C LYS A 90 19.95 -15.84 11.49
N MET A 91 20.84 -15.25 10.71
CA MET A 91 21.62 -15.92 9.70
C MET A 91 23.10 -15.52 9.81
N ALA A 92 24.00 -16.49 9.67
CA ALA A 92 25.44 -16.27 9.67
C ALA A 92 25.92 -15.80 8.29
N VAL A 93 25.54 -14.57 7.93
CA VAL A 93 25.92 -13.89 6.68
C VAL A 93 26.21 -12.44 6.99
N ALA A 94 27.38 -11.98 6.50
CA ALA A 94 27.74 -10.58 6.59
C ALA A 94 26.80 -9.71 5.73
N LEU A 95 26.27 -8.63 6.31
CA LEU A 95 25.36 -7.69 5.66
C LEU A 95 26.03 -6.31 5.56
N GLU A 96 26.09 -5.76 4.36
CA GLU A 96 26.52 -4.40 4.10
C GLU A 96 25.31 -3.45 4.06
N GLU A 97 25.55 -2.16 4.21
CA GLU A 97 24.50 -1.15 4.27
C GLU A 97 23.63 -1.10 3.01
N ASN A 98 24.23 -1.30 1.84
CA ASN A 98 23.56 -1.33 0.54
C ASN A 98 22.83 -2.67 0.25
N GLU A 99 22.92 -3.63 1.15
CA GLU A 99 22.28 -4.95 1.06
C GLU A 99 21.05 -5.06 1.99
N LEU A 100 20.71 -4.01 2.71
CA LEU A 100 19.51 -3.96 3.54
C LEU A 100 18.27 -4.21 2.69
N ASN A 101 17.33 -4.96 3.25
CA ASN A 101 16.09 -5.42 2.60
C ASN A 101 16.29 -6.33 1.38
N ALA A 102 17.50 -6.79 1.11
CA ALA A 102 17.73 -7.82 0.09
C ALA A 102 16.97 -9.11 0.46
N PRO A 103 16.44 -9.86 -0.53
CA PRO A 103 15.69 -11.08 -0.27
C PRO A 103 16.59 -12.20 0.23
N LEU A 104 16.12 -12.90 1.26
CA LEU A 104 16.70 -14.15 1.77
C LEU A 104 15.97 -15.32 1.13
N LEU A 105 16.72 -16.21 0.47
CA LEU A 105 16.18 -17.31 -0.32
C LEU A 105 16.44 -18.66 0.33
N THR A 106 15.45 -19.54 0.19
CA THR A 106 15.63 -20.99 0.44
C THR A 106 16.55 -21.62 -0.61
N PRO A 107 17.02 -22.86 -0.40
CA PRO A 107 17.77 -23.59 -1.43
C PRO A 107 16.99 -23.75 -2.75
N GLU A 108 15.68 -23.73 -2.71
CA GLU A 108 14.75 -23.81 -3.86
C GLU A 108 14.54 -22.48 -4.57
N GLY A 109 15.08 -21.37 -4.01
CA GLY A 109 14.97 -20.04 -4.58
C GLY A 109 13.69 -19.25 -4.19
N GLU A 110 12.99 -19.69 -3.16
CA GLU A 110 11.82 -18.99 -2.62
C GLU A 110 12.23 -17.96 -1.56
N VAL A 111 11.59 -16.81 -1.54
CA VAL A 111 11.86 -15.73 -0.58
C VAL A 111 11.21 -16.06 0.76
N PHE A 112 12.01 -16.33 1.79
CA PHE A 112 11.49 -16.53 3.15
C PHE A 112 11.63 -15.28 4.03
N GLY A 113 12.54 -14.36 3.69
CA GLY A 113 12.78 -13.17 4.51
C GLY A 113 13.37 -12.00 3.75
N LEU A 114 13.38 -10.85 4.41
CA LEU A 114 14.04 -9.62 3.99
C LEU A 114 15.17 -9.31 4.98
N ALA A 115 16.37 -9.07 4.47
CA ALA A 115 17.56 -8.90 5.29
C ALA A 115 17.55 -7.60 6.09
N GLN A 116 17.82 -7.68 7.38
CA GLN A 116 17.93 -6.56 8.30
C GLN A 116 19.26 -6.60 9.06
N ALA A 117 19.81 -5.44 9.37
CA ALA A 117 21.04 -5.33 10.15
C ALA A 117 20.83 -5.74 11.61
N ASP A 118 21.89 -6.18 12.25
CA ASP A 118 21.92 -6.36 13.71
C ASP A 118 21.89 -5.01 14.41
N ALA A 119 20.91 -4.81 15.30
CA ALA A 119 20.79 -3.59 16.08
C ALA A 119 22.00 -3.35 17.02
N GLY A 120 22.74 -4.41 17.38
CA GLY A 120 23.97 -4.34 18.13
C GLY A 120 25.21 -4.02 17.31
N GLY A 121 25.06 -3.83 15.99
CA GLY A 121 26.14 -3.44 15.07
C GLY A 121 27.10 -4.56 14.65
N LYS A 122 26.75 -5.83 14.87
CA LYS A 122 27.52 -6.96 14.35
C LYS A 122 27.36 -7.04 12.85
N LYS A 123 28.47 -7.18 12.14
CA LYS A 123 28.50 -7.20 10.67
C LYS A 123 28.58 -8.61 10.06
N ASP A 124 28.89 -9.61 10.86
CA ASP A 124 29.05 -11.02 10.46
C ASP A 124 27.75 -11.82 10.47
N ILE A 125 26.65 -11.16 10.88
CA ILE A 125 25.32 -11.75 10.93
C ILE A 125 24.30 -10.79 10.30
N CYS A 126 23.20 -11.33 9.82
CA CYS A 126 22.00 -10.57 9.47
C CYS A 126 20.76 -11.19 10.11
N TYR A 127 19.71 -10.40 10.18
CA TYR A 127 18.38 -10.87 10.54
C TYR A 127 17.49 -10.93 9.30
N GLY A 128 16.46 -11.78 9.37
CA GLY A 128 15.46 -11.93 8.30
C GLY A 128 14.06 -11.67 8.82
N LEU A 129 13.46 -10.58 8.41
CA LEU A 129 12.03 -10.36 8.60
C LEU A 129 11.25 -11.27 7.66
N SER A 130 10.31 -12.09 8.16
CA SER A 130 9.49 -12.96 7.30
C SER A 130 8.91 -12.22 6.09
N ALA A 131 9.17 -12.75 4.89
CA ALA A 131 8.60 -12.21 3.65
C ALA A 131 7.08 -12.36 3.63
N GLY A 132 6.54 -13.44 4.18
CA GLY A 132 5.10 -13.63 4.36
C GLY A 132 4.49 -12.55 5.26
N TYR A 133 5.18 -12.16 6.35
CA TYR A 133 4.74 -11.04 7.18
C TYR A 133 4.72 -9.72 6.41
N ALA A 134 5.82 -9.37 5.74
CA ALA A 134 5.88 -8.16 4.91
C ALA A 134 4.79 -8.16 3.82
N GLY A 135 4.55 -9.32 3.19
CA GLY A 135 3.48 -9.53 2.23
C GLY A 135 2.07 -9.39 2.81
N SER A 136 1.86 -9.70 4.09
CA SER A 136 0.57 -9.58 4.79
C SER A 136 0.23 -8.17 5.23
N LEU A 137 1.19 -7.25 5.22
CA LEU A 137 0.94 -5.86 5.59
C LEU A 137 -0.20 -5.28 4.76
N SER A 138 -1.13 -4.64 5.41
CA SER A 138 -2.28 -3.99 4.80
C SER A 138 -2.60 -2.70 5.55
N ILE A 139 -3.22 -1.77 4.87
CA ILE A 139 -3.68 -0.53 5.47
C ILE A 139 -5.11 -0.74 6.00
N GLY A 140 -5.36 -0.36 7.24
CA GLY A 140 -6.70 -0.28 7.82
C GLY A 140 -7.18 1.17 7.89
N SER A 141 -8.45 1.39 8.21
CA SER A 141 -9.02 2.75 8.28
C SER A 141 -8.32 3.65 9.31
N ALA A 142 -7.94 3.11 10.46
CA ALA A 142 -7.25 3.86 11.52
C ALA A 142 -5.80 4.20 11.18
N ASP A 143 -5.16 3.46 10.27
CA ASP A 143 -3.76 3.64 9.91
C ASP A 143 -3.49 4.98 9.25
N TYR A 144 -4.46 5.55 8.54
CA TYR A 144 -4.33 6.89 7.95
C TYR A 144 -4.03 7.99 8.97
N LEU A 145 -4.38 7.78 10.23
CA LEU A 145 -4.12 8.70 11.33
C LEU A 145 -2.85 8.36 12.11
N SER A 146 -2.23 7.20 11.87
CA SER A 146 -1.04 6.75 12.57
C SER A 146 0.22 7.53 12.14
N SER A 147 1.22 7.60 13.02
CA SER A 147 2.49 8.28 12.72
C SER A 147 3.25 7.62 11.58
N ALA A 148 3.20 6.28 11.49
CA ALA A 148 3.84 5.52 10.44
C ALA A 148 3.42 5.98 9.04
N TYR A 149 2.11 6.17 8.83
CA TYR A 149 1.58 6.58 7.53
C TYR A 149 1.59 8.09 7.31
N ARG A 150 1.38 8.89 8.36
CA ARG A 150 1.39 10.38 8.25
C ARG A 150 2.76 10.92 7.86
N ASN A 151 3.83 10.22 8.21
CA ASN A 151 5.20 10.60 7.88
C ASN A 151 5.66 10.12 6.49
N ILE A 152 4.83 9.43 5.73
CA ILE A 152 5.08 9.06 4.33
C ILE A 152 4.17 9.92 3.45
N ASN A 153 4.75 10.75 2.56
CA ASN A 153 3.96 11.65 1.70
C ASN A 153 3.59 11.02 0.33
N ILE A 154 3.96 9.75 0.10
CA ILE A 154 3.48 8.96 -1.04
C ILE A 154 2.00 8.61 -0.81
N PRO A 155 1.15 8.65 -1.84
CA PRO A 155 -0.26 8.27 -1.72
C PRO A 155 -0.45 6.88 -1.07
N LYS A 156 -1.52 6.72 -0.30
CA LYS A 156 -1.89 5.46 0.33
C LYS A 156 -2.94 4.78 -0.52
N GLY A 157 -2.83 3.45 -0.64
CA GLY A 157 -3.90 2.65 -1.20
C GLY A 157 -5.07 2.51 -0.22
N TRP A 158 -6.18 1.98 -0.68
CA TRP A 158 -7.36 1.74 0.14
C TRP A 158 -7.26 0.44 0.93
N PRO A 159 -7.92 0.36 2.11
CA PRO A 159 -8.20 -0.92 2.75
C PRO A 159 -8.89 -1.87 1.76
N LYS A 160 -8.63 -3.17 1.88
CA LYS A 160 -9.25 -4.16 0.99
C LYS A 160 -10.75 -4.34 1.26
N GLU A 161 -11.13 -4.29 2.53
CA GLU A 161 -12.51 -4.45 2.97
C GLU A 161 -13.26 -3.14 2.77
N LEU A 162 -14.38 -3.18 2.04
CA LEU A 162 -15.16 -2.00 1.68
C LEU A 162 -15.57 -1.15 2.89
N ASP A 163 -16.00 -1.80 3.98
CA ASP A 163 -16.41 -1.08 5.21
C ASP A 163 -15.24 -0.27 5.78
N GLN A 164 -14.03 -0.83 5.79
CA GLN A 164 -12.83 -0.13 6.24
C GLN A 164 -12.43 1.00 5.27
N ALA A 165 -12.57 0.76 3.97
CA ALA A 165 -12.29 1.77 2.95
C ALA A 165 -13.28 2.94 3.03
N THR A 166 -14.56 2.67 3.29
CA THR A 166 -15.58 3.70 3.50
C THR A 166 -15.28 4.55 4.73
N VAL A 167 -14.91 3.93 5.86
CA VAL A 167 -14.47 4.68 7.05
C VAL A 167 -13.23 5.53 6.74
N ALA A 168 -12.25 4.98 6.03
CA ALA A 168 -11.06 5.72 5.62
C ALA A 168 -11.42 6.93 4.73
N LEU A 169 -12.35 6.78 3.78
CA LEU A 169 -12.83 7.85 2.92
C LEU A 169 -13.34 9.04 3.75
N TYR A 170 -14.17 8.79 4.76
CA TYR A 170 -14.68 9.85 5.62
C TYR A 170 -13.58 10.51 6.47
N LEU A 171 -12.65 9.72 7.02
CA LEU A 171 -11.55 10.23 7.84
C LEU A 171 -10.61 11.14 7.02
N ILE A 172 -10.25 10.72 5.81
CA ILE A 172 -9.36 11.49 4.92
C ILE A 172 -10.07 12.76 4.43
N SER A 173 -11.30 12.59 3.95
CA SER A 173 -12.11 13.68 3.38
C SER A 173 -12.34 14.83 4.35
N GLY A 174 -12.46 14.53 5.65
CA GLY A 174 -12.67 15.54 6.69
C GLY A 174 -11.47 16.48 6.93
N THR A 175 -10.30 16.17 6.39
CA THR A 175 -9.06 16.96 6.56
C THR A 175 -8.61 17.68 5.28
N GLN A 176 -9.33 17.51 4.17
CA GLN A 176 -8.96 18.00 2.85
C GLN A 176 -9.81 19.18 2.41
N ASP A 177 -9.27 20.07 1.56
CA ASP A 177 -10.06 21.03 0.80
C ASP A 177 -10.92 20.33 -0.27
N ALA A 178 -11.84 21.06 -0.88
CA ALA A 178 -12.81 20.51 -1.83
C ALA A 178 -12.14 19.85 -3.07
N LYS A 179 -11.03 20.39 -3.56
CA LYS A 179 -10.31 19.85 -4.74
C LYS A 179 -9.61 18.55 -4.41
N ALA A 180 -8.82 18.54 -3.33
CA ALA A 180 -8.12 17.34 -2.87
C ALA A 180 -9.14 16.23 -2.48
N ARG A 181 -10.25 16.62 -1.85
CA ARG A 181 -11.35 15.70 -1.54
C ARG A 181 -11.96 15.09 -2.80
N LEU A 182 -12.17 15.89 -3.85
CA LEU A 182 -12.70 15.38 -5.12
C LEU A 182 -11.77 14.35 -5.77
N GLU A 183 -10.46 14.57 -5.74
CA GLU A 183 -9.46 13.60 -6.22
C GLU A 183 -9.54 12.30 -5.40
N THR A 184 -9.58 12.39 -4.08
CA THR A 184 -9.72 11.25 -3.16
C THR A 184 -10.98 10.45 -3.43
N VAL A 185 -12.12 11.11 -3.60
CA VAL A 185 -13.42 10.45 -3.87
C VAL A 185 -13.41 9.80 -5.26
N ASN A 186 -12.80 10.42 -6.26
CA ASN A 186 -12.66 9.82 -7.60
C ASN A 186 -11.79 8.55 -7.57
N ASP A 187 -10.70 8.56 -6.81
CA ASP A 187 -9.86 7.38 -6.63
C ASP A 187 -10.60 6.25 -5.89
N PHE A 188 -11.39 6.60 -4.86
CA PHE A 188 -12.27 5.65 -4.18
C PHE A 188 -13.27 5.00 -5.15
N ILE A 189 -13.98 5.80 -5.94
CA ILE A 189 -14.94 5.29 -6.95
C ILE A 189 -14.26 4.40 -7.98
N THR A 190 -13.05 4.75 -8.39
CA THR A 190 -12.26 3.93 -9.33
C THR A 190 -11.92 2.56 -8.73
N THR A 191 -11.63 2.53 -7.43
CA THR A 191 -11.26 1.29 -6.71
C THR A 191 -12.49 0.46 -6.34
N PHE A 192 -13.61 1.11 -5.98
CA PHE A 192 -14.87 0.49 -5.54
C PHE A 192 -16.06 1.03 -6.35
N PRO A 193 -16.17 0.69 -7.64
CA PRO A 193 -17.19 1.26 -8.52
C PRO A 193 -18.64 0.90 -8.14
N ASP A 194 -18.82 -0.17 -7.37
CA ASP A 194 -20.14 -0.62 -6.91
C ASP A 194 -20.49 -0.10 -5.49
N ALA A 195 -19.63 0.73 -4.89
CA ALA A 195 -19.87 1.31 -3.57
C ALA A 195 -20.66 2.63 -3.67
N PRO A 196 -21.86 2.72 -3.13
CA PRO A 196 -22.68 3.94 -3.20
C PRO A 196 -22.05 5.13 -2.48
N ASP A 197 -21.27 4.90 -1.43
CA ASP A 197 -20.67 5.92 -0.58
C ASP A 197 -19.76 6.88 -1.35
N GLY A 198 -19.00 6.38 -2.34
CA GLY A 198 -18.16 7.19 -3.20
C GLY A 198 -18.99 8.21 -4.00
N TYR A 199 -20.04 7.74 -4.64
CA TYR A 199 -20.93 8.61 -5.44
C TYR A 199 -21.69 9.60 -4.57
N LEU A 200 -22.17 9.19 -3.39
CA LEU A 200 -22.84 10.10 -2.45
C LEU A 200 -21.89 11.19 -1.95
N ASN A 201 -20.65 10.83 -1.59
CA ASN A 201 -19.62 11.80 -1.20
C ASN A 201 -19.31 12.79 -2.32
N ARG A 202 -19.22 12.33 -3.58
CA ARG A 202 -18.96 13.19 -4.73
C ARG A 202 -20.17 14.08 -5.06
N SER A 203 -21.36 13.55 -4.92
CA SER A 203 -22.60 14.33 -5.05
C SER A 203 -22.64 15.49 -4.06
N ASP A 204 -22.33 15.24 -2.79
CA ASP A 204 -22.27 16.30 -1.75
C ASP A 204 -21.23 17.37 -2.11
N LEU A 205 -20.05 16.99 -2.58
CA LEU A 205 -19.03 17.92 -3.06
C LEU A 205 -19.54 18.79 -4.21
N TYR A 206 -20.14 18.16 -5.21
CA TYR A 206 -20.69 18.88 -6.36
C TYR A 206 -21.85 19.79 -5.99
N ALA A 207 -22.65 19.43 -5.01
CA ALA A 207 -23.77 20.25 -4.56
C ALA A 207 -23.34 21.42 -3.68
N TYR A 208 -22.54 21.15 -2.65
CA TYR A 208 -22.28 22.10 -1.58
C TYR A 208 -20.94 22.83 -1.70
N ASN A 209 -19.95 22.26 -2.39
CA ASN A 209 -18.65 22.88 -2.58
C ASN A 209 -18.39 23.34 -4.02
N ARG A 210 -19.43 23.44 -4.86
CA ARG A 210 -19.28 23.82 -6.28
C ARG A 210 -18.59 25.16 -6.50
N ALA A 211 -18.72 26.09 -5.57
CA ALA A 211 -18.05 27.40 -5.66
C ALA A 211 -16.52 27.30 -5.53
N GLU A 212 -16.03 26.32 -4.77
CA GLU A 212 -14.61 26.05 -4.58
C GLU A 212 -14.03 25.20 -5.72
N LEU A 213 -14.86 24.36 -6.33
CA LEU A 213 -14.49 23.45 -7.40
C LEU A 213 -14.48 24.11 -8.78
N ALA A 214 -15.44 25.00 -9.04
CA ALA A 214 -15.68 25.61 -10.34
C ALA A 214 -14.85 26.88 -10.54
N ASN A 215 -14.43 27.11 -11.79
CA ASN A 215 -13.74 28.33 -12.18
C ASN A 215 -14.69 29.42 -12.70
N SER A 216 -15.98 29.11 -12.88
CA SER A 216 -16.99 30.05 -13.36
C SER A 216 -18.40 29.70 -12.88
N MET A 217 -19.33 30.69 -12.92
CA MET A 217 -20.72 30.46 -12.60
C MET A 217 -21.41 29.46 -13.55
N ALA A 218 -21.03 29.46 -14.83
CA ALA A 218 -21.54 28.49 -15.78
C ALA A 218 -21.13 27.07 -15.42
N GLU A 219 -19.90 26.88 -14.96
CA GLU A 219 -19.38 25.59 -14.49
C GLU A 219 -20.11 25.14 -13.20
N GLN A 220 -20.35 26.06 -12.25
CA GLN A 220 -21.11 25.76 -11.04
C GLN A 220 -22.53 25.19 -11.34
N ALA A 221 -23.17 25.67 -12.37
CA ALA A 221 -24.47 25.15 -12.78
C ALA A 221 -24.40 23.69 -13.25
N THR A 222 -23.30 23.29 -13.88
CA THR A 222 -23.10 21.89 -14.32
C THR A 222 -22.88 20.93 -13.16
N TYR A 223 -22.35 21.41 -12.03
CA TYR A 223 -22.09 20.55 -10.87
C TYR A 223 -23.37 20.05 -10.20
N LEU A 224 -24.43 20.79 -10.21
CA LEU A 224 -25.73 20.30 -9.70
C LEU A 224 -26.25 19.11 -10.53
N GLN A 225 -26.09 19.14 -11.84
CA GLN A 225 -26.46 18.01 -12.69
C GLN A 225 -25.55 16.81 -12.41
N LYS A 226 -24.24 17.01 -12.25
CA LYS A 226 -23.28 15.95 -11.85
C LYS A 226 -23.66 15.34 -10.50
N ALA A 227 -24.07 16.15 -9.53
CA ALA A 227 -24.52 15.67 -8.22
C ALA A 227 -25.75 14.74 -8.34
N LEU A 228 -26.74 15.15 -9.13
CA LEU A 228 -27.94 14.33 -9.40
C LEU A 228 -27.60 13.02 -10.12
N ASP A 229 -26.66 13.04 -11.06
CA ASP A 229 -26.23 11.85 -11.79
C ASP A 229 -25.47 10.87 -10.89
N ASP A 230 -24.68 11.38 -9.93
CA ASP A 230 -24.04 10.55 -8.92
C ASP A 230 -25.05 9.90 -7.96
N ILE A 231 -26.08 10.62 -7.50
CA ILE A 231 -27.16 10.02 -6.70
C ILE A 231 -27.87 8.91 -7.47
N LYS A 232 -28.18 9.12 -8.77
CA LYS A 232 -28.78 8.08 -9.61
C LYS A 232 -27.86 6.86 -9.74
N THR A 233 -26.54 7.07 -9.83
CA THR A 233 -25.56 5.98 -9.90
C THR A 233 -25.51 5.24 -8.57
N ALA A 234 -25.40 5.95 -7.45
CA ALA A 234 -25.43 5.36 -6.11
C ALA A 234 -26.69 4.52 -5.87
N SER A 235 -27.85 4.97 -6.37
CA SER A 235 -29.11 4.22 -6.22
C SER A 235 -29.14 2.89 -6.98
N LYS A 236 -28.26 2.69 -7.97
CA LYS A 236 -28.12 1.41 -8.67
C LYS A 236 -27.20 0.44 -7.91
N CYS A 237 -26.31 0.97 -7.07
CA CYS A 237 -25.38 0.20 -6.28
C CYS A 237 -25.94 -0.29 -4.93
N SER A 238 -27.19 0.03 -4.59
CA SER A 238 -27.80 -0.31 -3.30
C SER A 238 -29.28 -0.61 -3.43
N ASP A 239 -29.77 -1.52 -2.59
CA ASP A 239 -31.18 -1.83 -2.45
C ASP A 239 -31.95 -0.83 -1.57
N LYS A 240 -31.24 0.00 -0.79
CA LYS A 240 -31.82 1.03 0.11
C LYS A 240 -32.24 2.29 -0.63
N LYS A 241 -33.20 2.19 -1.52
CA LYS A 241 -33.59 3.29 -2.42
C LYS A 241 -34.19 4.50 -1.74
N GLY A 242 -34.74 4.37 -0.55
CA GLY A 242 -35.33 5.50 0.20
C GLY A 242 -34.34 6.62 0.51
N ASP A 243 -33.11 6.26 0.89
CA ASP A 243 -32.06 7.21 1.23
C ASP A 243 -31.64 8.04 0.01
N PHE A 244 -31.66 7.45 -1.18
CA PHE A 244 -31.31 8.16 -2.42
C PHE A 244 -32.38 9.15 -2.84
N TRP A 245 -33.66 8.81 -2.69
CA TRP A 245 -34.77 9.74 -2.94
C TRP A 245 -34.72 10.95 -2.01
N TYR A 246 -34.36 10.73 -0.74
CA TYR A 246 -34.18 11.80 0.22
C TYR A 246 -33.03 12.73 -0.15
N ASN A 247 -31.87 12.18 -0.52
CA ASN A 247 -30.72 12.97 -0.96
C ASN A 247 -31.00 13.72 -2.26
N GLN A 248 -31.73 13.11 -3.20
CA GLN A 248 -32.16 13.79 -4.41
C GLN A 248 -33.08 14.98 -4.10
N ALA A 249 -34.03 14.81 -3.18
CA ALA A 249 -34.95 15.87 -2.79
C ALA A 249 -34.26 17.07 -2.13
N LYS A 250 -33.11 16.87 -1.48
CA LYS A 250 -32.31 17.97 -0.91
C LYS A 250 -31.62 18.84 -1.95
N LEU A 251 -31.41 18.35 -3.16
CA LEU A 251 -30.70 19.06 -4.22
C LEU A 251 -31.65 19.81 -5.18
N ILE A 252 -32.94 19.59 -5.11
CA ILE A 252 -33.99 20.27 -5.88
C ILE A 252 -34.56 21.44 -5.07
#